data_570f77c154a93b5873fab0db21a176d6
#
_entry.id   570f77c154a93b5873fab0db21a176d6
#
_cell.length_a   1.000
_cell.length_b   1.000
_cell.length_c   1.000
_cell.angle_alpha   90.00
_cell.angle_beta   90.00
_cell.angle_gamma   90.00
#
_symmetry.space_group_name_H-M   'P 1'
#
loop_
_entity.id
_entity.type
_entity.pdbx_description
1 polymer ?
#
loop_
_entity_poly.entity_id
_entity_poly.type
_entity_poly.pdbx_seq_one_letter_code
_entity_poly.pdbx_strand_id
1 'polypeptide(L)'
;MILVSKTYLSRANSPFKATDLEALLQTCRANNTTVNVTGALLHHNQYFLQLIEGEEQQVGHIYRRIEQDPRHEILSILFEDEISARFFPDWSMGYREAETIHSDALNRILESAKMAAERFPISDFLLMFGNED
;
A
#
# COMPACT_ATOMS: atom_id res chain seq x y z
N MET A 1 19.30 -13.14 2.51
CA MET A 1 18.11 -12.60 1.83
C MET A 1 17.63 -11.36 2.56
N ILE A 2 17.42 -10.29 1.82
CA ILE A 2 17.02 -9.00 2.39
C ILE A 2 15.52 -8.85 2.26
N LEU A 3 14.83 -8.60 3.38
CA LEU A 3 13.43 -8.23 3.38
C LEU A 3 13.32 -6.71 3.34
N VAL A 4 12.40 -6.21 2.52
CA VAL A 4 12.15 -4.77 2.44
C VAL A 4 10.65 -4.50 2.53
N SER A 5 10.32 -3.30 2.93
CA SER A 5 8.95 -2.78 2.92
C SER A 5 8.93 -1.52 2.08
N LYS A 6 7.89 -1.38 1.28
CA LYS A 6 7.71 -0.22 0.42
C LYS A 6 6.27 0.25 0.54
N THR A 7 6.10 1.51 0.92
CA THR A 7 4.78 2.11 1.08
C THR A 7 4.67 3.32 0.17
N TYR A 8 3.60 3.40 -0.58
CA TYR A 8 3.42 4.48 -1.54
C TYR A 8 1.96 4.90 -1.60
N LEU A 9 1.76 6.14 -2.02
CA LEU A 9 0.45 6.73 -2.23
C LEU A 9 0.20 6.82 -3.74
N SER A 10 -0.98 6.39 -4.16
CA SER A 10 -1.39 6.55 -5.54
C SER A 10 -2.81 7.08 -5.61
N ARG A 11 -3.19 7.53 -6.79
CA ARG A 11 -4.53 8.06 -7.03
C ARG A 11 -5.13 7.36 -8.24
N ALA A 12 -6.39 6.95 -8.13
CA ALA A 12 -7.11 6.36 -9.25
C ALA A 12 -7.30 7.39 -10.35
N ASN A 13 -7.15 6.95 -11.61
CA ASN A 13 -7.33 7.84 -12.76
C ASN A 13 -8.80 8.08 -13.10
N SER A 14 -9.67 7.26 -12.54
CA SER A 14 -11.11 7.41 -12.67
C SER A 14 -11.75 6.82 -11.42
N PRO A 15 -13.01 7.16 -11.12
CA PRO A 15 -13.67 6.62 -9.93
C PRO A 15 -13.70 5.10 -9.97
N PHE A 16 -13.32 4.48 -8.84
CA PHE A 16 -13.36 3.03 -8.67
C PHE A 16 -14.70 2.63 -8.09
N LYS A 17 -15.35 1.67 -8.74
CA LYS A 17 -16.52 1.01 -8.20
C LYS A 17 -16.08 -0.18 -7.36
N ALA A 18 -17.01 -0.74 -6.58
CA ALA A 18 -16.71 -1.91 -5.76
C ALA A 18 -16.19 -3.08 -6.60
N THR A 19 -16.74 -3.26 -7.80
CA THR A 19 -16.28 -4.34 -8.69
C THR A 19 -14.87 -4.10 -9.22
N ASP A 20 -14.51 -2.84 -9.47
CA ASP A 20 -13.16 -2.49 -9.91
C ASP A 20 -12.15 -2.78 -8.83
N LEU A 21 -12.49 -2.45 -7.59
CA LEU A 21 -11.63 -2.68 -6.45
C LEU A 21 -11.43 -4.17 -6.21
N GLU A 22 -12.51 -4.95 -6.30
CA GLU A 22 -12.43 -6.38 -6.15
C GLU A 22 -11.49 -7.01 -7.18
N ALA A 23 -11.61 -6.58 -8.44
CA ALA A 23 -10.74 -7.07 -9.50
C ALA A 23 -9.28 -6.71 -9.24
N LEU A 24 -9.03 -5.49 -8.76
CA LEU A 24 -7.69 -5.06 -8.41
C LEU A 24 -7.10 -5.93 -7.31
N LEU A 25 -7.87 -6.19 -6.25
CA LEU A 25 -7.41 -7.01 -5.13
C LEU A 25 -7.12 -8.43 -5.56
N GLN A 26 -7.95 -9.02 -6.43
CA GLN A 26 -7.71 -10.35 -6.95
C GLN A 26 -6.39 -10.41 -7.72
N THR A 27 -6.14 -9.42 -8.56
CA THR A 27 -4.89 -9.34 -9.32
C THR A 27 -3.69 -9.21 -8.40
N CYS A 28 -3.78 -8.33 -7.40
CA CYS A 28 -2.69 -8.13 -6.45
C CYS A 28 -2.37 -9.40 -5.68
N ARG A 29 -3.41 -10.06 -5.17
CA ARG A 29 -3.24 -11.27 -4.38
C ARG A 29 -2.62 -12.41 -5.19
N ALA A 30 -3.07 -12.57 -6.43
CA ALA A 30 -2.52 -13.60 -7.31
C ALA A 30 -1.03 -13.35 -7.58
N ASN A 31 -0.69 -12.13 -7.94
CA ASN A 31 0.70 -11.77 -8.24
C ASN A 31 1.59 -11.89 -7.00
N ASN A 32 1.10 -11.39 -5.87
CA ASN A 32 1.86 -11.37 -4.62
C ASN A 32 2.14 -12.79 -4.11
N THR A 33 1.13 -13.65 -4.15
CA THR A 33 1.26 -15.03 -3.68
C THR A 33 2.35 -15.78 -4.45
N THR A 34 2.44 -15.54 -5.75
CA THR A 34 3.40 -16.23 -6.61
C THR A 34 4.84 -15.98 -6.17
N VAL A 35 5.13 -14.79 -5.62
CA VAL A 35 6.49 -14.40 -5.27
C VAL A 35 6.66 -14.12 -3.77
N ASN A 36 5.72 -14.58 -2.98
CA ASN A 36 5.76 -14.46 -1.52
C ASN A 36 5.90 -13.00 -1.06
N VAL A 37 5.17 -12.11 -1.71
CA VAL A 37 5.02 -10.72 -1.27
C VAL A 37 3.73 -10.62 -0.47
N THR A 38 3.76 -9.89 0.64
CA THR A 38 2.59 -9.65 1.48
C THR A 38 2.40 -8.16 1.64
N GLY A 39 1.25 -7.74 2.16
CA GLY A 39 1.00 -6.34 2.35
C GLY A 39 -0.43 -5.98 2.64
N ALA A 40 -0.72 -4.69 2.55
CA ALA A 40 -2.04 -4.16 2.87
C ALA A 40 -2.34 -2.95 2.00
N LEU A 41 -3.61 -2.77 1.69
CA LEU A 41 -4.11 -1.69 0.87
C LEU A 41 -5.17 -0.92 1.63
N LEU A 42 -4.98 0.39 1.74
CA LEU A 42 -5.94 1.30 2.33
C LEU A 42 -6.51 2.18 1.22
N HIS A 43 -7.82 2.29 1.16
CA HIS A 43 -8.51 3.08 0.14
C HIS A 43 -9.33 4.17 0.80
N HIS A 44 -9.24 5.39 0.26
CA HIS A 44 -10.04 6.51 0.72
C HIS A 44 -10.27 7.46 -0.45
N ASN A 45 -11.53 7.70 -0.79
CA ASN A 45 -11.90 8.48 -1.96
C ASN A 45 -11.25 7.89 -3.20
N GLN A 46 -10.39 8.63 -3.88
CA GLN A 46 -9.69 8.13 -5.05
C GLN A 46 -8.23 7.78 -4.74
N TYR A 47 -7.86 7.80 -3.47
CA TYR A 47 -6.47 7.55 -3.05
C TYR A 47 -6.30 6.13 -2.56
N PHE A 48 -5.15 5.57 -2.89
CA PHE A 48 -4.72 4.26 -2.39
C PHE A 48 -3.42 4.44 -1.63
N LEU A 49 -3.37 3.93 -0.42
CA LEU A 49 -2.13 3.83 0.35
C LEU A 49 -1.81 2.36 0.45
N GLN A 50 -0.68 1.94 -0.12
CA GLN A 50 -0.37 0.53 -0.21
C GLN A 50 1.01 0.24 0.35
N LEU A 51 1.09 -0.81 1.15
CA LEU A 51 2.35 -1.33 1.67
C LEU A 51 2.56 -2.72 1.08
N ILE A 52 3.72 -2.95 0.49
CA ILE A 52 4.14 -4.27 0.03
C ILE A 52 5.47 -4.61 0.67
N GLU A 53 5.67 -5.89 0.97
CA GLU A 53 6.85 -6.33 1.68
C GLU A 53 7.24 -7.75 1.26
N GLY A 54 8.52 -8.02 1.30
CA GLY A 54 9.05 -9.32 0.93
C GLY A 54 10.51 -9.21 0.58
N GLU A 55 11.01 -10.22 -0.14
CA GLU A 55 12.37 -10.18 -0.64
C GLU A 55 12.53 -9.00 -1.60
N GLU A 56 13.65 -8.33 -1.50
CA GLU A 56 13.91 -7.08 -2.22
C GLU A 56 13.63 -7.17 -3.72
N GLN A 57 14.13 -8.22 -4.37
CA GLN A 57 13.93 -8.35 -5.82
C GLN A 57 12.46 -8.57 -6.17
N GLN A 58 11.75 -9.32 -5.35
CA GLN A 58 10.36 -9.62 -5.60
C GLN A 58 9.48 -8.40 -5.36
N VAL A 59 9.77 -7.62 -4.32
CA VAL A 59 9.08 -6.37 -4.07
C VAL A 59 9.27 -5.41 -5.24
N GLY A 60 10.50 -5.31 -5.74
CA GLY A 60 10.80 -4.48 -6.92
C GLY A 60 10.02 -4.92 -8.15
N HIS A 61 9.92 -6.23 -8.36
CA HIS A 61 9.19 -6.78 -9.48
C HIS A 61 7.69 -6.45 -9.39
N ILE A 62 7.10 -6.65 -8.22
CA ILE A 62 5.69 -6.34 -7.99
C ILE A 62 5.44 -4.84 -8.14
N TYR A 63 6.33 -4.01 -7.59
CA TYR A 63 6.17 -2.56 -7.67
C TYR A 63 6.18 -2.08 -9.12
N ARG A 64 7.06 -2.63 -9.96
CA ARG A 64 7.10 -2.24 -11.37
C ARG A 64 5.79 -2.58 -12.08
N ARG A 65 5.18 -3.70 -11.75
CA ARG A 65 3.87 -4.06 -12.31
C ARG A 65 2.79 -3.08 -11.88
N ILE A 66 2.81 -2.71 -10.60
CA ILE A 66 1.84 -1.77 -10.05
C ILE A 66 2.00 -0.40 -10.71
N GLU A 67 3.25 0.04 -10.85
CA GLU A 67 3.56 1.33 -11.46
C GLU A 67 3.05 1.43 -12.89
N GLN A 68 3.07 0.33 -13.61
CA GLN A 68 2.65 0.28 -15.00
C GLN A 68 1.14 0.11 -15.17
N ASP A 69 0.41 -0.10 -14.08
CA ASP A 69 -1.04 -0.30 -14.15
C ASP A 69 -1.72 1.05 -14.48
N PRO A 70 -2.45 1.13 -15.60
CA PRO A 70 -3.03 2.41 -16.03
C PRO A 70 -4.22 2.87 -15.20
N ARG A 71 -4.69 2.06 -14.26
CA ARG A 71 -5.85 2.43 -13.44
C ARG A 71 -5.52 3.48 -12.40
N HIS A 72 -4.23 3.72 -12.13
CA HIS A 72 -3.83 4.69 -11.11
C HIS A 72 -2.50 5.34 -11.48
N GLU A 73 -2.14 6.34 -10.70
CA GLU A 73 -0.90 7.08 -10.86
C GLU A 73 -0.20 7.13 -9.50
N ILE A 74 1.08 6.74 -9.46
CA ILE A 74 1.86 6.83 -8.23
C ILE A 74 2.16 8.30 -7.95
N LEU A 75 1.80 8.78 -6.77
CA LEU A 75 2.04 10.16 -6.39
C LEU A 75 3.31 10.32 -5.57
N SER A 76 3.60 9.38 -4.68
CA SER A 76 4.76 9.52 -3.79
C SER A 76 5.11 8.17 -3.18
N ILE A 77 6.41 7.90 -3.06
CA ILE A 77 6.91 6.79 -2.26
C ILE A 77 7.16 7.36 -0.87
N LEU A 78 6.44 6.83 0.12
CA LEU A 78 6.46 7.37 1.48
C LEU A 78 7.44 6.67 2.40
N PHE A 79 7.71 5.39 2.14
CA PHE A 79 8.60 4.59 2.96
C PHE A 79 9.20 3.50 2.08
N GLU A 80 10.51 3.32 2.20
CA GLU A 80 11.20 2.27 1.47
C GLU A 80 12.43 1.93 2.27
N ASP A 81 12.44 0.76 2.92
CA ASP A 81 13.54 0.42 3.80
C ASP A 81 13.60 -1.08 4.03
N GLU A 82 14.74 -1.49 4.52
CA GLU A 82 14.98 -2.86 4.95
C GLU A 82 14.25 -3.10 6.26
N ILE A 83 13.65 -4.29 6.41
CA ILE A 83 12.92 -4.65 7.63
C ILE A 83 13.44 -5.97 8.15
N SER A 84 13.30 -6.18 9.45
CA SER A 84 13.74 -7.43 10.09
C SER A 84 12.64 -8.48 10.09
N ALA A 85 11.39 -8.06 10.00
CA ALA A 85 10.23 -8.94 9.97
C ALA A 85 9.09 -8.27 9.22
N ARG A 86 8.19 -9.07 8.68
CA ARG A 86 7.04 -8.54 7.95
C ARG A 86 6.03 -7.94 8.91
N PHE A 87 5.34 -6.89 8.44
CA PHE A 87 4.23 -6.29 9.19
C PHE A 87 2.95 -7.07 8.98
N PHE A 88 2.76 -7.67 7.81
CA PHE A 88 1.55 -8.40 7.45
C PHE A 88 1.89 -9.76 6.88
N PRO A 89 2.46 -10.66 7.71
CA PRO A 89 3.02 -11.92 7.17
C PRO A 89 1.98 -12.86 6.57
N ASP A 90 0.72 -12.75 6.98
CA ASP A 90 -0.33 -13.67 6.56
C ASP A 90 -1.23 -13.11 5.47
N TRP A 91 -0.99 -11.89 4.99
CA TRP A 91 -1.88 -11.24 4.05
C TRP A 91 -1.21 -11.06 2.69
N SER A 92 -1.65 -11.80 1.69
CA SER A 92 -1.19 -11.56 0.31
C SER A 92 -1.58 -10.15 -0.15
N MET A 93 -2.70 -9.62 0.34
CA MET A 93 -3.05 -8.21 0.26
C MET A 93 -4.26 -7.98 1.14
N GLY A 94 -4.05 -7.44 2.34
CA GLY A 94 -5.13 -7.00 3.22
C GLY A 94 -5.78 -5.75 2.64
N TYR A 95 -7.04 -5.54 2.97
CA TYR A 95 -7.76 -4.38 2.45
C TYR A 95 -8.61 -3.75 3.51
N ARG A 96 -8.66 -2.41 3.50
CA ARG A 96 -9.51 -1.63 4.39
C ARG A 96 -9.89 -0.31 3.76
N GLU A 97 -11.13 0.06 4.00
CA GLU A 97 -11.65 1.36 3.63
C GLU A 97 -11.41 2.33 4.79
N ALA A 98 -10.90 3.53 4.49
CA ALA A 98 -10.48 4.47 5.54
C ALA A 98 -11.44 5.63 5.72
N GLU A 99 -12.70 5.47 5.35
CA GLU A 99 -13.65 6.58 5.30
C GLU A 99 -13.91 7.25 6.63
N THR A 100 -13.93 6.48 7.69
CA THR A 100 -14.40 6.99 8.99
C THR A 100 -13.36 6.86 10.08
N ILE A 101 -12.17 6.36 9.77
CA ILE A 101 -11.20 5.99 10.79
C ILE A 101 -9.95 6.84 10.64
N HIS A 102 -9.55 7.50 11.74
CA HIS A 102 -8.25 8.17 11.82
C HIS A 102 -8.02 9.19 10.71
N SER A 103 -8.99 10.07 10.50
CA SER A 103 -8.89 11.11 9.48
C SER A 103 -7.65 11.99 9.68
N ASP A 104 -7.24 12.22 10.92
CA ASP A 104 -6.05 13.01 11.19
C ASP A 104 -4.79 12.30 10.72
N ALA A 105 -4.71 10.99 10.95
CA ALA A 105 -3.59 10.20 10.46
C ALA A 105 -3.54 10.20 8.93
N LEU A 106 -4.69 10.05 8.29
CA LEU A 106 -4.75 10.10 6.83
C LEU A 106 -4.32 11.46 6.29
N ASN A 107 -4.76 12.54 6.94
CA ASN A 107 -4.36 13.89 6.55
C ASN A 107 -2.85 14.09 6.67
N ARG A 108 -2.24 13.56 7.74
CA ARG A 108 -0.79 13.64 7.90
C ARG A 108 -0.07 12.89 6.78
N ILE A 109 -0.61 11.74 6.38
CA ILE A 109 -0.03 10.96 5.27
C ILE A 109 -0.11 11.75 3.97
N LEU A 110 -1.26 12.34 3.69
CA LEU A 110 -1.45 13.13 2.47
C LEU A 110 -0.54 14.36 2.47
N GLU A 111 -0.35 14.99 3.62
CA GLU A 111 0.57 16.13 3.73
C GLU A 111 2.01 15.68 3.51
N SER A 112 2.41 14.54 4.07
CA SER A 112 3.75 14.00 3.86
C SER A 112 4.02 13.73 2.38
N ALA A 113 3.00 13.25 1.66
CA ALA A 113 3.14 12.98 0.23
C ALA A 113 3.35 14.26 -0.58
N LYS A 114 2.80 15.38 -0.11
CA LYS A 114 3.00 16.68 -0.76
C LYS A 114 4.37 17.25 -0.46
N MET A 115 4.92 16.90 0.68
CA MET A 115 6.21 17.40 1.15
C MET A 115 7.23 16.28 0.96
N ALA A 116 7.79 16.20 -0.21
CA ALA A 116 8.62 15.06 -0.62
C ALA A 116 9.79 14.74 0.29
N ALA A 117 10.15 15.62 1.22
CA ALA A 117 11.28 15.43 2.11
C ALA A 117 10.93 14.73 3.42
N GLU A 118 9.66 14.59 3.74
CA GLU A 118 9.27 14.02 5.01
C GLU A 118 9.05 12.53 4.90
N ARG A 119 9.56 11.81 5.92
CA ARG A 119 9.34 10.38 5.99
C ARG A 119 7.92 10.10 6.46
N PHE A 120 7.30 9.14 5.81
CA PHE A 120 6.01 8.65 6.22
C PHE A 120 6.14 7.89 7.54
N PRO A 121 5.35 8.24 8.57
CA PRO A 121 5.37 7.46 9.81
C PRO A 121 4.60 6.16 9.61
N ILE A 122 5.34 5.09 9.41
CA ILE A 122 4.74 3.78 9.17
C ILE A 122 3.78 3.38 10.31
N SER A 123 4.00 3.91 11.50
CA SER A 123 3.12 3.66 12.64
C SER A 123 1.70 4.16 12.37
N ASP A 124 1.54 5.26 11.64
CA ASP A 124 0.20 5.74 11.29
C ASP A 124 -0.53 4.75 10.39
N PHE A 125 0.21 4.19 9.41
CA PHE A 125 -0.35 3.15 8.56
C PHE A 125 -0.79 1.94 9.40
N LEU A 126 0.08 1.49 10.31
CA LEU A 126 -0.22 0.35 11.15
C LEU A 126 -1.41 0.59 12.07
N LEU A 127 -1.59 1.83 12.54
CA LEU A 127 -2.75 2.16 13.35
C LEU A 127 -4.05 1.99 12.58
N MET A 128 -4.05 2.29 11.31
CA MET A 128 -5.25 2.14 10.48
C MET A 128 -5.65 0.68 10.31
N PHE A 129 -4.69 -0.24 10.38
CA PHE A 129 -4.94 -1.68 10.25
C PHE A 129 -4.89 -2.40 11.58
N GLY A 130 -4.04 -1.95 12.49
CA GLY A 130 -3.73 -2.68 13.71
C GLY A 130 -4.86 -2.76 14.72
N ASN A 131 -5.82 -1.87 14.65
CA ASN A 131 -6.96 -1.87 15.56
C ASN A 131 -8.13 -2.68 15.04
N GLU A 132 -7.87 -3.48 14.06
CA GLU A 132 -8.88 -4.31 13.46
C GLU A 132 -9.09 -5.57 14.24
N ASP A 133 -10.25 -5.85 14.53
CA ASP A 133 -10.58 -7.12 15.18
C ASP A 133 -11.64 -7.85 14.40
#